data_c4bb13e2536facfc2e27de6ab46b9f91
#
_entry.id   c4bb13e2536facfc2e27de6ab46b9f91
#
_cell.length_a   1.000
_cell.length_b   1.000
_cell.length_c   1.000
_cell.angle_alpha   90.00
_cell.angle_beta   90.00
_cell.angle_gamma   90.00
#
_symmetry.space_group_name_H-M   'P 1'
#
loop_
_entity.id
_entity.type
_entity.pdbx_description
1 polymer ?
#
loop_
_entity_poly.entity_id
_entity_poly.type
_entity_poly.pdbx_seq_one_letter_code
_entity_poly.pdbx_strand_id
1 'polypeptide(L)'
;GIDCIVHCLAFAPGNELDGNYVDVTTRAGFSLAHEISSFSLVALAKAGAKLMEGRNGSLLTLSYLGAVRSLPNYNVMGLAKASLEANVRYMASALGPKGIRVNAISAGPIKTLAAAGIKSFRKMLEHNAKQTPLRRNVTIEEVGNAASFLCSDLASGISGEILYVDGGFNTTAMGSLEQAE
;
A
#
# COMPACT_ATOMS: atom_id res chain seq x y z
N GLY A 1 -15.51 -5.79 -21.26
CA GLY A 1 -14.51 -6.36 -20.38
C GLY A 1 -13.66 -5.30 -19.73
N ILE A 2 -12.89 -5.70 -18.72
CA ILE A 2 -11.95 -4.84 -17.96
C ILE A 2 -10.59 -5.52 -18.01
N ASP A 3 -9.53 -4.78 -18.34
CA ASP A 3 -8.16 -5.31 -18.40
C ASP A 3 -7.42 -5.11 -17.09
N CYS A 4 -7.71 -3.99 -16.38
CA CYS A 4 -7.04 -3.64 -15.14
C CYS A 4 -8.00 -2.99 -14.14
N ILE A 5 -7.82 -3.31 -12.86
CA ILE A 5 -8.46 -2.59 -11.73
C ILE A 5 -7.36 -2.09 -10.82
N VAL A 6 -7.30 -0.77 -10.61
CA VAL A 6 -6.38 -0.14 -9.66
C VAL A 6 -7.17 0.34 -8.45
N HIS A 7 -6.92 -0.30 -7.31
CA HIS A 7 -7.57 -0.01 -6.04
C HIS A 7 -6.70 0.95 -5.21
N CYS A 8 -7.20 2.15 -4.97
CA CYS A 8 -6.50 3.19 -4.20
C CYS A 8 -7.35 3.69 -3.01
N LEU A 9 -8.18 2.82 -2.42
CA LEU A 9 -9.06 3.17 -1.32
C LEU A 9 -8.40 2.87 0.02
N ALA A 10 -8.46 3.82 0.95
CA ALA A 10 -8.05 3.64 2.33
C ALA A 10 -8.69 4.69 3.22
N PHE A 11 -9.08 4.28 4.43
CA PHE A 11 -9.60 5.18 5.45
C PHE A 11 -9.39 4.59 6.85
N ALA A 12 -9.06 5.45 7.80
CA ALA A 12 -9.16 5.19 9.23
C ALA A 12 -9.59 6.49 9.95
N PRO A 13 -10.31 6.40 11.08
CA PRO A 13 -10.64 7.57 11.89
C PRO A 13 -9.37 8.29 12.36
N GLY A 14 -9.27 9.60 12.14
CA GLY A 14 -8.06 10.39 12.44
C GLY A 14 -7.67 10.36 13.92
N ASN A 15 -8.64 10.29 14.82
CA ASN A 15 -8.41 10.16 16.27
C ASN A 15 -7.81 8.80 16.68
N GLU A 16 -7.88 7.79 15.83
CA GLU A 16 -7.24 6.48 16.06
C GLU A 16 -5.85 6.36 15.42
N LEU A 17 -5.42 7.38 14.68
CA LEU A 17 -4.08 7.48 14.13
C LEU A 17 -3.11 8.25 15.04
N ASP A 18 -3.60 9.07 15.95
CA ASP A 18 -2.79 9.89 16.86
C ASP A 18 -2.83 9.32 18.29
N GLY A 19 -1.68 9.11 18.89
CA GLY A 19 -1.55 8.57 20.25
C GLY A 19 -1.09 7.12 20.32
N ASN A 20 -1.13 6.54 21.50
CA ASN A 20 -0.75 5.15 21.71
C ASN A 20 -1.79 4.22 21.08
N TYR A 21 -1.34 3.29 20.25
CA TYR A 21 -2.18 2.36 19.50
C TYR A 21 -3.22 1.64 20.38
N VAL A 22 -2.79 1.13 21.55
CA VAL A 22 -3.67 0.35 22.43
C VAL A 22 -4.75 1.21 23.05
N ASP A 23 -4.42 2.47 23.37
CA ASP A 23 -5.35 3.37 24.08
C ASP A 23 -6.39 3.97 23.11
N VAL A 24 -5.99 4.28 21.86
CA VAL A 24 -6.86 4.99 20.91
C VAL A 24 -7.68 4.09 20.01
N THR A 25 -7.31 2.81 19.87
CA THR A 25 -7.98 1.88 18.95
C THR A 25 -9.31 1.42 19.53
N THR A 26 -10.39 1.66 18.79
CA THR A 26 -11.72 1.15 19.13
C THR A 26 -12.13 -0.01 18.23
N ARG A 27 -13.06 -0.85 18.69
CA ARG A 27 -13.65 -1.92 17.86
C ARG A 27 -14.27 -1.36 16.57
N ALA A 28 -14.98 -0.24 16.68
CA ALA A 28 -15.65 0.38 15.55
C ALA A 28 -14.65 0.91 14.52
N GLY A 29 -13.63 1.66 14.95
CA GLY A 29 -12.61 2.19 14.06
C GLY A 29 -11.73 1.10 13.43
N PHE A 30 -11.39 0.07 14.21
CA PHE A 30 -10.69 -1.11 13.69
C PHE A 30 -11.49 -1.78 12.56
N SER A 31 -12.79 -2.06 12.79
CA SER A 31 -13.66 -2.67 11.78
C SER A 31 -13.79 -1.79 10.54
N LEU A 32 -14.04 -0.49 10.72
CA LEU A 32 -14.18 0.48 9.63
C LEU A 32 -12.90 0.59 8.79
N ALA A 33 -11.73 0.66 9.43
CA ALA A 33 -10.46 0.72 8.73
C ALA A 33 -10.22 -0.52 7.87
N HIS A 34 -10.52 -1.72 8.39
CA HIS A 34 -10.38 -2.97 7.63
C HIS A 34 -11.42 -3.10 6.53
N GLU A 35 -12.66 -2.70 6.77
CA GLU A 35 -13.72 -2.73 5.76
C GLU A 35 -13.34 -1.85 4.55
N ILE A 36 -12.96 -0.59 4.80
CA ILE A 36 -12.67 0.35 3.71
C ILE A 36 -11.30 0.10 3.08
N SER A 37 -10.26 -0.22 3.88
CA SER A 37 -8.89 -0.25 3.38
C SER A 37 -8.41 -1.64 2.96
N SER A 38 -9.16 -2.70 3.27
CA SER A 38 -8.78 -4.08 2.96
C SER A 38 -9.90 -4.83 2.24
N PHE A 39 -11.10 -4.95 2.84
CA PHE A 39 -12.19 -5.71 2.25
C PHE A 39 -12.69 -5.10 0.93
N SER A 40 -12.62 -3.79 0.75
CA SER A 40 -13.01 -3.12 -0.48
C SER A 40 -12.28 -3.65 -1.74
N LEU A 41 -11.01 -4.09 -1.61
CA LEU A 41 -10.30 -4.76 -2.71
C LEU A 41 -10.98 -6.09 -3.09
N VAL A 42 -11.38 -6.88 -2.09
CA VAL A 42 -12.08 -8.16 -2.31
C VAL A 42 -13.44 -7.92 -2.98
N ALA A 43 -14.16 -6.88 -2.53
CA ALA A 43 -15.45 -6.51 -3.11
C ALA A 43 -15.32 -6.09 -4.59
N LEU A 44 -14.31 -5.28 -4.91
CA LEU A 44 -14.01 -4.90 -6.30
C LEU A 44 -13.61 -6.09 -7.16
N ALA A 45 -12.78 -6.98 -6.64
CA ALA A 45 -12.39 -8.20 -7.33
C ALA A 45 -13.59 -9.10 -7.61
N LYS A 46 -14.47 -9.28 -6.63
CA LYS A 46 -15.71 -10.07 -6.78
C LYS A 46 -16.60 -9.49 -7.88
N ALA A 47 -16.73 -8.18 -7.97
CA ALA A 47 -17.52 -7.51 -8.99
C ALA A 47 -16.84 -7.55 -10.38
N GLY A 48 -15.51 -7.39 -10.43
CA GLY A 48 -14.75 -7.23 -11.66
C GLY A 48 -14.20 -8.52 -12.29
N ALA A 49 -13.97 -9.57 -11.50
CA ALA A 49 -13.25 -10.76 -11.96
C ALA A 49 -13.87 -11.40 -13.22
N LYS A 50 -15.20 -11.49 -13.30
CA LYS A 50 -15.90 -12.03 -14.49
C LYS A 50 -15.67 -11.19 -15.75
N LEU A 51 -15.47 -9.87 -15.59
CA LEU A 51 -15.22 -8.94 -16.68
C LEU A 51 -13.76 -8.98 -17.15
N MET A 52 -12.86 -9.54 -16.33
CA MET A 52 -11.43 -9.66 -16.58
C MET A 52 -11.02 -11.05 -17.10
N GLU A 53 -11.89 -12.04 -16.99
CA GLU A 53 -11.62 -13.43 -17.36
C GLU A 53 -11.28 -13.56 -18.85
N GLY A 54 -10.18 -14.28 -19.17
CA GLY A 54 -9.68 -14.45 -20.54
C GLY A 54 -8.97 -13.22 -21.13
N ARG A 55 -8.68 -12.19 -20.32
CA ARG A 55 -8.08 -10.92 -20.76
C ARG A 55 -6.69 -10.66 -20.18
N ASN A 56 -6.04 -11.63 -19.55
CA ASN A 56 -4.80 -11.44 -18.80
C ASN A 56 -4.93 -10.33 -17.74
N GLY A 57 -6.08 -10.30 -17.04
CA GLY A 57 -6.46 -9.22 -16.16
C GLY A 57 -5.44 -8.93 -15.05
N SER A 58 -5.33 -7.66 -14.62
CA SER A 58 -4.47 -7.24 -13.54
C SER A 58 -5.24 -6.48 -12.47
N LEU A 59 -5.18 -6.97 -11.23
CA LEU A 59 -5.62 -6.24 -10.03
C LEU A 59 -4.41 -5.67 -9.32
N LEU A 60 -4.42 -4.37 -9.07
CA LEU A 60 -3.35 -3.66 -8.37
C LEU A 60 -3.92 -2.88 -7.19
N THR A 61 -3.23 -2.93 -6.04
CA THR A 61 -3.55 -2.07 -4.90
C THR A 61 -2.33 -1.33 -4.38
N LEU A 62 -2.56 -0.30 -3.55
CA LEU A 62 -1.50 0.46 -2.90
C LEU A 62 -1.42 0.13 -1.41
N SER A 63 -0.24 -0.27 -0.97
CA SER A 63 0.13 -0.52 0.41
C SER A 63 1.16 0.51 0.90
N TYR A 64 1.62 0.31 2.13
CA TYR A 64 2.64 1.14 2.75
C TYR A 64 3.43 0.31 3.77
N LEU A 65 4.67 0.70 4.03
CA LEU A 65 5.60 0.00 4.94
C LEU A 65 5.00 -0.32 6.32
N GLY A 66 4.01 0.47 6.76
CA GLY A 66 3.26 0.23 7.99
C GLY A 66 2.53 -1.11 8.06
N ALA A 67 2.37 -1.83 6.94
CA ALA A 67 1.85 -3.20 6.91
C ALA A 67 2.78 -4.22 7.58
N VAL A 68 4.08 -3.96 7.58
CA VAL A 68 5.12 -4.90 8.05
C VAL A 68 6.01 -4.31 9.14
N ARG A 69 5.90 -3.02 9.42
CA ARG A 69 6.66 -2.30 10.46
C ARG A 69 5.77 -1.34 11.22
N SER A 70 5.97 -1.22 12.53
CA SER A 70 5.29 -0.21 13.33
C SER A 70 5.81 1.19 12.97
N LEU A 71 4.89 2.07 12.61
CA LEU A 71 5.18 3.46 12.28
C LEU A 71 4.39 4.40 13.19
N PRO A 72 5.00 5.48 13.70
CA PRO A 72 4.30 6.49 14.49
C PRO A 72 3.10 7.09 13.73
N ASN A 73 1.99 7.28 14.41
CA ASN A 73 0.77 7.89 13.87
C ASN A 73 0.15 7.12 12.67
N TYR A 74 0.43 5.83 12.56
CA TYR A 74 -0.17 4.97 11.54
C TYR A 74 -1.15 3.95 12.12
N ASN A 75 -0.88 3.47 13.33
CA ASN A 75 -1.77 2.68 14.20
C ASN A 75 -2.64 1.67 13.43
N VAL A 76 -3.97 1.75 13.60
CA VAL A 76 -4.93 0.81 12.99
C VAL A 76 -4.82 0.71 11.46
N MET A 77 -4.34 1.75 10.78
CA MET A 77 -4.11 1.70 9.33
C MET A 77 -3.01 0.70 8.97
N GLY A 78 -1.97 0.55 9.80
CA GLY A 78 -0.93 -0.47 9.60
C GLY A 78 -1.51 -1.89 9.57
N LEU A 79 -2.43 -2.18 10.49
CA LEU A 79 -3.10 -3.48 10.54
C LEU A 79 -4.01 -3.70 9.34
N ALA A 80 -4.74 -2.66 8.93
CA ALA A 80 -5.57 -2.72 7.72
C ALA A 80 -4.72 -2.95 6.45
N LYS A 81 -3.54 -2.33 6.36
CA LYS A 81 -2.59 -2.57 5.25
C LYS A 81 -1.96 -3.96 5.31
N ALA A 82 -1.68 -4.51 6.49
CA ALA A 82 -1.23 -5.90 6.64
C ALA A 82 -2.29 -6.89 6.14
N SER A 83 -3.55 -6.65 6.50
CA SER A 83 -4.71 -7.40 5.98
C SER A 83 -4.84 -7.26 4.46
N LEU A 84 -4.65 -6.06 3.91
CA LEU A 84 -4.68 -5.82 2.47
C LEU A 84 -3.58 -6.60 1.73
N GLU A 85 -2.36 -6.63 2.23
CA GLU A 85 -1.26 -7.42 1.64
C GLU A 85 -1.51 -8.93 1.74
N ALA A 86 -2.13 -9.40 2.82
CA ALA A 86 -2.59 -10.78 2.90
C ALA A 86 -3.65 -11.07 1.83
N ASN A 87 -4.64 -10.19 1.64
CA ASN A 87 -5.65 -10.31 0.58
C ASN A 87 -5.03 -10.42 -0.82
N VAL A 88 -3.96 -9.66 -1.12
CA VAL A 88 -3.23 -9.76 -2.39
C VAL A 88 -2.77 -11.20 -2.63
N ARG A 89 -2.14 -11.84 -1.65
CA ARG A 89 -1.64 -13.23 -1.77
C ARG A 89 -2.77 -14.24 -1.93
N TYR A 90 -3.82 -14.15 -1.12
CA TYR A 90 -4.96 -15.06 -1.20
C TYR A 90 -5.73 -14.88 -2.52
N MET A 91 -5.90 -13.66 -2.97
CA MET A 91 -6.59 -13.36 -4.23
C MET A 91 -5.75 -13.77 -5.44
N ALA A 92 -4.42 -13.63 -5.41
CA ALA A 92 -3.53 -14.14 -6.45
C ALA A 92 -3.70 -15.65 -6.63
N SER A 93 -3.78 -16.42 -5.54
CA SER A 93 -4.06 -17.85 -5.58
C SER A 93 -5.46 -18.16 -6.10
N ALA A 94 -6.48 -17.43 -5.67
CA ALA A 94 -7.87 -17.69 -6.03
C ALA A 94 -8.22 -17.30 -7.48
N LEU A 95 -7.59 -16.23 -8.01
CA LEU A 95 -7.88 -15.67 -9.32
C LEU A 95 -6.88 -16.08 -10.40
N GLY A 96 -5.70 -16.60 -10.02
CA GLY A 96 -4.68 -17.08 -10.94
C GLY A 96 -5.19 -18.11 -11.96
N PRO A 97 -5.99 -19.13 -11.57
CA PRO A 97 -6.59 -20.08 -12.51
C PRO A 97 -7.49 -19.45 -13.58
N LYS A 98 -7.94 -18.20 -13.37
CA LYS A 98 -8.72 -17.41 -14.33
C LYS A 98 -7.86 -16.49 -15.20
N GLY A 99 -6.53 -16.58 -15.08
CA GLY A 99 -5.59 -15.70 -15.78
C GLY A 99 -5.57 -14.26 -15.24
N ILE A 100 -5.97 -14.03 -13.98
CA ILE A 100 -5.99 -12.72 -13.35
C ILE A 100 -4.86 -12.63 -12.33
N ARG A 101 -3.96 -11.66 -12.51
CA ARG A 101 -2.86 -11.38 -11.59
C ARG A 101 -3.30 -10.37 -10.53
N VAL A 102 -2.78 -10.52 -9.31
CA VAL A 102 -3.09 -9.62 -8.19
C VAL A 102 -1.79 -9.21 -7.52
N ASN A 103 -1.48 -7.92 -7.49
CA ASN A 103 -0.26 -7.39 -6.91
C ASN A 103 -0.53 -6.12 -6.09
N ALA A 104 0.44 -5.71 -5.30
CA ALA A 104 0.42 -4.43 -4.61
C ALA A 104 1.73 -3.66 -4.83
N ILE A 105 1.66 -2.34 -4.70
CA ILE A 105 2.82 -1.46 -4.54
C ILE A 105 2.83 -0.96 -3.11
N SER A 106 3.91 -1.22 -2.38
CA SER A 106 4.23 -0.56 -1.11
C SER A 106 5.04 0.70 -1.44
N ALA A 107 4.34 1.83 -1.57
CA ALA A 107 4.94 3.10 -1.95
C ALA A 107 5.60 3.79 -0.76
N GLY A 108 6.70 4.51 -0.99
CA GLY A 108 7.23 5.48 -0.04
C GLY A 108 6.25 6.64 0.19
N PRO A 109 6.51 7.49 1.19
CA PRO A 109 5.62 8.61 1.47
C PRO A 109 5.63 9.63 0.31
N ILE A 110 4.44 9.92 -0.21
CA ILE A 110 4.22 10.85 -1.32
C ILE A 110 3.25 11.94 -0.87
N LYS A 111 3.50 13.18 -1.28
CA LYS A 111 2.64 14.32 -0.97
C LYS A 111 1.34 14.22 -1.79
N THR A 112 0.30 13.70 -1.16
CA THR A 112 -1.06 13.61 -1.73
C THR A 112 -2.06 14.36 -0.85
N LEU A 113 -3.29 14.58 -1.34
CA LEU A 113 -4.37 15.17 -0.54
C LEU A 113 -4.66 14.33 0.72
N ALA A 114 -4.67 13.00 0.60
CA ALA A 114 -4.88 12.10 1.73
C ALA A 114 -3.75 12.21 2.77
N ALA A 115 -2.51 12.35 2.32
CA ALA A 115 -1.34 12.50 3.18
C ALA A 115 -1.31 13.85 3.91
N ALA A 116 -1.94 14.89 3.36
CA ALA A 116 -2.01 16.22 3.98
C ALA A 116 -2.76 16.21 5.34
N GLY A 117 -3.63 15.23 5.58
CA GLY A 117 -4.33 15.01 6.85
C GLY A 117 -3.49 14.32 7.95
N ILE A 118 -2.30 13.82 7.63
CA ILE A 118 -1.42 13.13 8.59
C ILE A 118 -0.63 14.18 9.39
N LYS A 119 -0.78 14.14 10.71
CA LYS A 119 -0.01 15.00 11.63
C LYS A 119 1.50 14.81 11.40
N SER A 120 2.23 15.90 11.29
CA SER A 120 3.70 15.90 11.08
C SER A 120 4.17 15.27 9.76
N PHE A 121 3.32 15.14 8.73
CA PHE A 121 3.67 14.52 7.45
C PHE A 121 4.93 15.15 6.81
N ARG A 122 5.10 16.47 6.91
CA ARG A 122 6.30 17.15 6.38
C ARG A 122 7.59 16.65 7.04
N LYS A 123 7.59 16.50 8.38
CA LYS A 123 8.74 15.95 9.11
C LYS A 123 9.03 14.51 8.72
N MET A 124 7.98 13.72 8.46
CA MET A 124 8.11 12.37 7.99
C MET A 124 8.76 12.32 6.59
N LEU A 125 8.38 13.19 5.66
CA LEU A 125 9.01 13.30 4.33
C LEU A 125 10.50 13.68 4.43
N GLU A 126 10.83 14.65 5.27
CA GLU A 126 12.22 15.09 5.50
C GLU A 126 13.06 13.97 6.11
N HIS A 127 12.52 13.26 7.10
CA HIS A 127 13.18 12.10 7.72
C HIS A 127 13.39 10.98 6.70
N ASN A 128 12.34 10.61 5.97
CA ASN A 128 12.39 9.54 4.98
C ASN A 128 13.44 9.83 3.90
N ALA A 129 13.47 11.05 3.36
CA ALA A 129 14.45 11.44 2.36
C ALA A 129 15.91 11.30 2.85
N LYS A 130 16.17 11.56 4.14
CA LYS A 130 17.49 11.40 4.75
C LYS A 130 17.89 9.93 4.94
N GLN A 131 16.91 9.05 5.14
CA GLN A 131 17.15 7.64 5.46
C GLN A 131 17.15 6.73 4.24
N THR A 132 16.48 7.11 3.15
CA THR A 132 16.45 6.28 1.93
C THR A 132 17.82 6.16 1.29
N PRO A 133 18.18 5.00 0.73
CA PRO A 133 19.39 4.84 -0.09
C PRO A 133 19.51 5.87 -1.22
N LEU A 134 18.40 6.20 -1.89
CA LEU A 134 18.38 7.21 -2.96
C LEU A 134 18.43 8.66 -2.45
N ARG A 135 18.45 8.90 -1.12
CA ARG A 135 18.50 10.22 -0.47
C ARG A 135 17.42 11.20 -0.93
N ARG A 136 16.29 10.68 -1.35
CA ARG A 136 15.10 11.43 -1.72
C ARG A 136 13.84 10.60 -1.55
N ASN A 137 12.71 11.26 -1.46
CA ASN A 137 11.43 10.57 -1.57
C ASN A 137 11.16 10.19 -3.03
N VAL A 138 10.32 9.17 -3.22
CA VAL A 138 9.80 8.80 -4.53
C VAL A 138 8.75 9.80 -5.00
N THR A 139 8.52 9.86 -6.31
CA THR A 139 7.51 10.71 -6.93
C THR A 139 6.24 9.94 -7.28
N ILE A 140 5.17 10.66 -7.57
CA ILE A 140 3.91 10.08 -8.03
C ILE A 140 4.13 9.34 -9.35
N GLU A 141 4.96 9.91 -10.24
CA GLU A 141 5.30 9.35 -11.54
C GLU A 141 6.06 8.03 -11.42
N GLU A 142 6.99 7.92 -10.47
CA GLU A 142 7.73 6.67 -10.23
C GLU A 142 6.81 5.54 -9.76
N VAL A 143 5.85 5.85 -8.87
CA VAL A 143 4.82 4.89 -8.46
C VAL A 143 3.89 4.57 -9.61
N GLY A 144 3.50 5.56 -10.42
CA GLY A 144 2.69 5.39 -11.63
C GLY A 144 3.36 4.50 -12.68
N ASN A 145 4.68 4.65 -12.88
CA ASN A 145 5.47 3.83 -13.79
C ASN A 145 5.51 2.36 -13.33
N ALA A 146 5.71 2.13 -12.03
CA ALA A 146 5.65 0.78 -11.45
C ALA A 146 4.23 0.17 -11.57
N ALA A 147 3.19 0.97 -11.37
CA ALA A 147 1.80 0.56 -11.56
C ALA A 147 1.53 0.17 -13.02
N SER A 148 1.99 0.98 -13.97
CA SER A 148 1.87 0.70 -15.40
C SER A 148 2.57 -0.60 -15.79
N PHE A 149 3.77 -0.84 -15.25
CA PHE A 149 4.49 -2.11 -15.44
C PHE A 149 3.69 -3.29 -14.88
N LEU A 150 3.22 -3.25 -13.63
CA LEU A 150 2.47 -4.34 -13.01
C LEU A 150 1.12 -4.59 -13.68
N CYS A 151 0.51 -3.58 -14.29
CA CYS A 151 -0.73 -3.71 -15.03
C CYS A 151 -0.54 -4.21 -16.48
N SER A 152 0.67 -4.14 -17.02
CA SER A 152 0.99 -4.55 -18.39
C SER A 152 1.37 -6.04 -18.50
N ASP A 153 1.44 -6.54 -19.74
CA ASP A 153 1.90 -7.90 -20.06
C ASP A 153 3.39 -8.12 -19.74
N LEU A 154 4.18 -7.04 -19.56
CA LEU A 154 5.57 -7.14 -19.10
C LEU A 154 5.69 -7.79 -17.71
N ALA A 155 4.63 -7.72 -16.91
CA ALA A 155 4.54 -8.34 -15.58
C ALA A 155 3.74 -9.65 -15.60
N SER A 156 3.59 -10.33 -16.73
CA SER A 156 2.77 -11.54 -16.89
C SER A 156 3.14 -12.70 -15.96
N GLY A 157 4.39 -12.76 -15.50
CA GLY A 157 4.88 -13.76 -14.54
C GLY A 157 4.79 -13.32 -13.07
N ILE A 158 4.21 -12.14 -12.76
CA ILE A 158 4.19 -11.56 -11.39
C ILE A 158 2.76 -11.56 -10.85
N SER A 159 2.52 -12.33 -9.77
CA SER A 159 1.25 -12.34 -9.05
C SER A 159 1.48 -12.68 -7.57
N GLY A 160 0.78 -12.00 -6.68
CA GLY A 160 0.94 -12.12 -5.23
C GLY A 160 2.08 -11.27 -4.66
N GLU A 161 2.70 -10.41 -5.48
CA GLU A 161 3.86 -9.60 -5.11
C GLU A 161 3.45 -8.29 -4.43
N ILE A 162 4.27 -7.86 -3.47
CA ILE A 162 4.23 -6.54 -2.85
C ILE A 162 5.51 -5.81 -3.27
N LEU A 163 5.43 -5.06 -4.36
CA LEU A 163 6.56 -4.34 -4.93
C LEU A 163 6.83 -3.05 -4.14
N TYR A 164 8.03 -2.93 -3.58
CA TYR A 164 8.43 -1.70 -2.90
C TYR A 164 8.91 -0.64 -3.91
N VAL A 165 8.27 0.53 -3.85
CA VAL A 165 8.64 1.74 -4.60
C VAL A 165 8.82 2.86 -3.58
N ASP A 166 9.94 2.85 -2.86
CA ASP A 166 10.17 3.67 -1.66
C ASP A 166 11.60 4.26 -1.57
N GLY A 167 12.34 4.24 -2.67
CA GLY A 167 13.75 4.69 -2.70
C GLY A 167 14.71 3.77 -1.94
N GLY A 168 14.27 2.53 -1.62
CA GLY A 168 15.03 1.55 -0.85
C GLY A 168 14.86 1.69 0.67
N PHE A 169 13.95 2.53 1.15
CA PHE A 169 13.76 2.77 2.59
C PHE A 169 13.47 1.46 3.36
N ASN A 170 12.67 0.56 2.80
CA ASN A 170 12.32 -0.70 3.45
C ASN A 170 13.53 -1.59 3.78
N THR A 171 14.64 -1.43 3.06
CA THR A 171 15.87 -2.25 3.24
C THR A 171 16.81 -1.69 4.29
N THR A 172 16.60 -0.45 4.76
CA THR A 172 17.49 0.21 5.71
C THR A 172 17.10 -0.12 7.15
N ALA A 173 18.08 -0.48 7.97
CA ALA A 173 17.90 -0.67 9.41
C ALA A 173 18.30 0.58 10.20
N MET A 174 19.29 1.33 9.70
CA MET A 174 19.84 2.52 10.35
C MET A 174 20.24 3.55 9.30
N GLY A 175 19.95 4.81 9.55
CA GLY A 175 20.40 5.90 8.69
C GLY A 175 21.88 6.20 8.80
N SER A 176 22.34 7.17 8.00
CA SER A 176 23.72 7.66 8.09
C SER A 176 23.97 8.26 9.48
N LEU A 177 25.05 7.82 10.13
CA LEU A 177 25.49 8.35 11.43
C LEU A 177 26.11 9.75 11.32
N GLU A 178 26.41 10.23 10.11
CA GLU A 178 27.04 11.54 9.87
C GLU A 178 26.10 12.75 10.04
N GLN A 179 24.83 12.53 10.45
CA GLN A 179 23.82 13.60 10.59
C GLN A 179 23.31 13.76 12.03
N ALA A 180 24.07 13.33 13.01
CA ALA A 180 23.74 13.46 14.45
C ALA A 180 24.39 14.70 15.11
N GLU A 181 24.78 15.74 14.34
CA GLU A 181 25.23 17.04 14.85
C GLU A 181 24.16 18.12 14.70
#